data_1f32d1ba6c401662525b447125853d37
#
_entry.id   1f32d1ba6c401662525b447125853d37
#
_cell.length_a   1.000
_cell.length_b   1.000
_cell.length_c   1.000
_cell.angle_alpha   90.00
_cell.angle_beta   90.00
_cell.angle_gamma   90.00
#
_symmetry.space_group_name_H-M   'P 1'
#
loop_
_entity.id
_entity.type
_entity.pdbx_description
1 polymer ?
#
loop_
_entity_poly.entity_id
_entity_poly.type
_entity_poly.pdbx_seq_one_letter_code
_entity_poly.pdbx_strand_id
1 'polypeptide(L)'
;MNKLEFAYHLTPEAILAYAHCIETPLQKIDGTWLAPPTMPVTFWTLADVPWLDKERTFIHGSQSFAYEKPLLAGAHLDCVLTLTRMEQKTGHSGALTLYTHLLECRCKGELVVSAETVLISLEDHAWKKR
;
A
#
# COMPACT_ATOMS: atom_id res chain seq x y z
N MET A 1 -5.68 -3.82 17.86
CA MET A 1 -4.37 -3.54 17.27
C MET A 1 -4.54 -2.98 15.87
N ASN A 2 -3.96 -1.82 15.63
CA ASN A 2 -4.17 -1.11 14.37
C ASN A 2 -2.88 -0.69 13.68
N LYS A 3 -1.75 -1.27 14.10
CA LYS A 3 -0.43 -0.89 13.59
C LYS A 3 0.39 -2.14 13.29
N LEU A 4 1.07 -2.13 12.14
CA LEU A 4 1.97 -3.20 11.73
C LEU A 4 3.30 -2.58 11.33
N GLU A 5 4.39 -3.07 11.93
CA GLU A 5 5.74 -2.63 11.58
C GLU A 5 6.45 -3.75 10.83
N PHE A 6 7.16 -3.39 9.76
CA PHE A 6 7.91 -4.36 8.97
C PHE A 6 9.06 -3.67 8.24
N ALA A 7 10.01 -4.47 7.80
CA ALA A 7 11.14 -3.99 7.02
C ALA A 7 10.94 -4.39 5.56
N TYR A 8 11.37 -3.54 4.65
CA TYR A 8 11.32 -3.82 3.21
C TYR A 8 12.63 -3.42 2.57
N HIS A 9 13.28 -4.37 1.91
CA HIS A 9 14.49 -4.09 1.15
C HIS A 9 14.12 -3.88 -0.32
N LEU A 10 14.26 -2.65 -0.80
CA LEU A 10 13.91 -2.28 -2.16
C LEU A 10 15.03 -2.67 -3.11
N THR A 11 14.88 -3.81 -3.80
CA THR A 11 15.92 -4.31 -4.71
C THR A 11 15.73 -3.75 -6.12
N PRO A 12 16.80 -3.67 -6.91
CA PRO A 12 16.66 -3.30 -8.32
C PRO A 12 15.74 -4.26 -9.07
N GLU A 13 15.80 -5.55 -8.76
CA GLU A 13 14.95 -6.57 -9.38
C GLU A 13 13.47 -6.30 -9.14
N ALA A 14 13.12 -5.90 -7.92
CA ALA A 14 11.72 -5.59 -7.59
C ALA A 14 11.23 -4.36 -8.36
N ILE A 15 12.09 -3.34 -8.50
CA ILE A 15 11.76 -2.14 -9.28
C ILE A 15 11.53 -2.50 -10.75
N LEU A 16 12.43 -3.30 -11.33
CA LEU A 16 12.32 -3.73 -12.72
C LEU A 16 11.04 -4.51 -12.95
N ALA A 17 10.72 -5.45 -12.05
CA ALA A 17 9.52 -6.27 -12.17
C ALA A 17 8.25 -5.44 -12.08
N TYR A 18 8.19 -4.51 -11.14
CA TYR A 18 7.02 -3.65 -10.98
C TYR A 18 6.84 -2.74 -12.21
N ALA A 19 7.92 -2.10 -12.66
CA ALA A 19 7.85 -1.21 -13.82
C ALA A 19 7.39 -1.97 -15.07
N HIS A 20 7.85 -3.21 -15.23
CA HIS A 20 7.42 -4.05 -16.35
C HIS A 20 5.91 -4.35 -16.27
N CYS A 21 5.42 -4.66 -15.08
CA CYS A 21 3.99 -4.97 -14.88
C CYS A 21 3.08 -3.80 -15.21
N ILE A 22 3.49 -2.58 -14.92
CA ILE A 22 2.67 -1.39 -15.19
C ILE A 22 3.07 -0.70 -16.49
N GLU A 23 4.00 -1.30 -17.24
CA GLU A 23 4.45 -0.81 -18.55
C GLU A 23 4.95 0.65 -18.49
N THR A 24 5.71 0.97 -17.44
CA THR A 24 6.27 2.31 -17.29
C THR A 24 7.77 2.29 -17.58
N PRO A 25 8.32 3.34 -18.24
CA PRO A 25 9.77 3.42 -18.43
C PRO A 25 10.47 3.63 -17.11
N LEU A 26 11.68 3.09 -17.01
CA LEU A 26 12.51 3.22 -15.82
C LEU A 26 13.40 4.45 -15.91
N GLN A 27 13.63 5.07 -14.77
CA GLN A 27 14.47 6.24 -14.65
C GLN A 27 15.57 6.01 -13.62
N LYS A 28 16.68 6.72 -13.78
CA LYS A 28 17.79 6.68 -12.83
C LYS A 28 18.08 8.07 -12.28
N ILE A 29 18.56 8.10 -11.04
CA ILE A 29 19.13 9.29 -10.42
C ILE A 29 20.54 8.91 -10.00
N ASP A 30 21.53 9.61 -10.55
CA ASP A 30 22.95 9.35 -10.26
C ASP A 30 23.32 7.86 -10.41
N GLY A 31 22.85 7.24 -11.48
CA GLY A 31 23.15 5.84 -11.78
C GLY A 31 22.35 4.81 -11.00
N THR A 32 21.44 5.24 -10.13
CA THR A 32 20.63 4.35 -9.31
C THR A 32 19.18 4.35 -9.79
N TRP A 33 18.58 3.17 -9.92
CA TRP A 33 17.20 3.06 -10.37
C TRP A 33 16.24 3.72 -9.40
N LEU A 34 15.31 4.51 -9.96
CA LEU A 34 14.25 5.15 -9.21
C LEU A 34 13.01 4.27 -9.26
N ALA A 35 12.40 4.00 -8.09
CA ALA A 35 11.16 3.27 -8.04
C ALA A 35 10.03 4.08 -8.66
N PRO A 36 9.13 3.45 -9.44
CA PRO A 36 7.93 4.15 -9.93
C PRO A 36 7.12 4.72 -8.76
N PRO A 37 6.51 5.89 -8.93
CA PRO A 37 5.87 6.59 -7.80
C PRO A 37 4.78 5.81 -7.08
N THR A 38 4.11 4.88 -7.76
CA THR A 38 3.01 4.11 -7.17
C THR A 38 3.48 2.80 -6.51
N MET A 39 4.75 2.46 -6.63
CA MET A 39 5.26 1.18 -6.15
C MET A 39 5.02 0.92 -4.65
N PRO A 40 5.06 1.92 -3.75
CA PRO A 40 4.87 1.63 -2.33
C PRO A 40 3.57 0.91 -1.97
N VAL A 41 2.54 0.99 -2.81
CA VAL A 41 1.29 0.27 -2.55
C VAL A 41 1.52 -1.25 -2.47
N THR A 42 2.56 -1.76 -3.11
CA THR A 42 2.87 -3.20 -3.12
C THR A 42 3.65 -3.66 -1.90
N PHE A 43 4.20 -2.75 -1.09
CA PHE A 43 5.13 -3.12 -0.02
C PHE A 43 4.49 -3.96 1.07
N TRP A 44 3.19 -3.76 1.32
CA TRP A 44 2.50 -4.48 2.38
C TRP A 44 1.48 -5.51 1.89
N THR A 45 1.36 -5.68 0.58
CA THR A 45 0.42 -6.68 0.04
C THR A 45 0.82 -8.11 0.38
N LEU A 46 2.11 -8.34 0.60
CA LEU A 46 2.62 -9.65 1.02
C LEU A 46 2.71 -9.77 2.54
N ALA A 47 2.47 -8.70 3.26
CA ALA A 47 2.49 -8.72 4.72
C ALA A 47 1.19 -9.32 5.26
N ASP A 48 1.31 -9.93 6.41
CA ASP A 48 0.16 -10.51 7.09
C ASP A 48 -0.46 -9.42 7.97
N VAL A 49 -1.53 -8.79 7.46
CA VAL A 49 -2.16 -7.65 8.11
C VAL A 49 -3.23 -8.15 9.08
N PRO A 50 -3.03 -8.01 10.40
CA PRO A 50 -3.90 -8.67 11.37
C PRO A 50 -5.37 -8.25 11.35
N TRP A 51 -5.65 -7.00 10.95
CA TRP A 51 -7.03 -6.50 10.97
C TRP A 51 -7.77 -6.72 9.66
N LEU A 52 -7.12 -7.26 8.64
CA LEU A 52 -7.77 -7.58 7.37
C LEU A 52 -8.01 -9.08 7.28
N ASP A 53 -9.27 -9.45 7.06
CA ASP A 53 -9.64 -10.85 6.88
C ASP A 53 -9.20 -11.31 5.49
N LYS A 54 -8.33 -12.30 5.44
CA LYS A 54 -7.79 -12.82 4.18
C LYS A 54 -8.85 -13.46 3.30
N GLU A 55 -9.95 -13.90 3.89
CA GLU A 55 -11.03 -14.54 3.13
C GLU A 55 -12.01 -13.54 2.54
N ARG A 56 -11.90 -12.26 2.91
CA ARG A 56 -12.74 -11.23 2.34
C ARG A 56 -12.12 -10.66 1.08
N THR A 57 -13.00 -10.25 0.18
CA THR A 57 -12.59 -9.52 -1.02
C THR A 57 -12.62 -8.05 -0.71
N PHE A 58 -11.52 -7.37 -1.00
CA PHE A 58 -11.41 -5.92 -0.82
C PHE A 58 -11.30 -5.24 -2.17
N ILE A 59 -12.00 -4.12 -2.31
CA ILE A 59 -11.92 -3.26 -3.48
C ILE A 59 -11.01 -2.08 -3.10
N HIS A 60 -10.09 -1.73 -4.00
CA HIS A 60 -9.22 -0.59 -3.81
C HIS A 60 -10.02 0.68 -4.11
N GLY A 61 -10.33 1.45 -3.08
CA GLY A 61 -11.18 2.63 -3.22
C GLY A 61 -10.42 3.87 -3.63
N SER A 62 -9.30 4.16 -2.96
CA SER A 62 -8.48 5.31 -3.32
C SER A 62 -7.04 5.10 -2.87
N GLN A 63 -6.14 5.90 -3.46
CA GLN A 63 -4.73 5.81 -3.18
C GLN A 63 -4.09 7.19 -3.37
N SER A 64 -3.25 7.59 -2.42
CA SER A 64 -2.45 8.81 -2.55
C SER A 64 -1.04 8.58 -2.04
N PHE A 65 -0.11 9.37 -2.51
CA PHE A 65 1.30 9.29 -2.14
C PHE A 65 1.85 10.67 -1.85
N ALA A 66 2.71 10.76 -0.84
CA ALA A 66 3.43 11.98 -0.53
C ALA A 66 4.91 11.62 -0.38
N TYR A 67 5.75 12.15 -1.26
CA TYR A 67 7.18 11.86 -1.27
C TYR A 67 7.96 13.01 -0.63
N GLU A 68 8.85 12.64 0.31
CA GLU A 68 9.80 13.58 0.89
C GLU A 68 11.16 13.47 0.22
N LYS A 69 11.48 12.29 -0.32
CA LYS A 69 12.75 11.99 -0.98
C LYS A 69 12.52 10.98 -2.09
N PRO A 70 13.45 10.91 -3.07
CA PRO A 70 13.39 9.86 -4.08
C PRO A 70 13.52 8.48 -3.44
N LEU A 71 12.78 7.54 -3.96
CA LEU A 71 12.81 6.14 -3.49
C LEU A 71 13.71 5.35 -4.44
N LEU A 72 14.90 5.01 -3.99
CA LEU A 72 15.97 4.47 -4.84
C LEU A 72 16.27 3.01 -4.53
N ALA A 73 16.72 2.29 -5.56
CA ALA A 73 17.16 0.90 -5.41
C ALA A 73 18.24 0.79 -4.35
N GLY A 74 18.19 -0.27 -3.57
CA GLY A 74 19.12 -0.55 -2.48
C GLY A 74 18.65 -0.04 -1.13
N ALA A 75 17.58 0.73 -1.08
CA ALA A 75 17.10 1.26 0.19
C ALA A 75 16.57 0.15 1.11
N HIS A 76 16.97 0.22 2.37
CA HIS A 76 16.41 -0.61 3.44
C HIS A 76 15.41 0.25 4.17
N LEU A 77 14.14 -0.10 4.07
CA LEU A 77 13.05 0.71 4.60
C LEU A 77 12.49 0.12 5.87
N ASP A 78 12.26 0.99 6.85
CA ASP A 78 11.47 0.67 8.02
C ASP A 78 10.07 1.20 7.77
N CYS A 79 9.10 0.29 7.71
CA CYS A 79 7.74 0.62 7.31
C CYS A 79 6.78 0.45 8.47
N VAL A 80 5.86 1.39 8.60
CA VAL A 80 4.77 1.33 9.56
C VAL A 80 3.47 1.49 8.81
N LEU A 81 2.62 0.48 8.90
CA LEU A 81 1.28 0.53 8.34
C LEU A 81 0.30 0.71 9.49
N THR A 82 -0.51 1.76 9.42
CA THR A 82 -1.49 2.07 10.46
C THR A 82 -2.88 2.08 9.87
N LEU A 83 -3.83 1.40 10.52
CA LEU A 83 -5.23 1.57 10.22
C LEU A 83 -5.70 2.84 10.93
N THR A 84 -5.88 3.92 10.17
CA THR A 84 -6.18 5.23 10.76
C THR A 84 -7.67 5.49 10.90
N ARG A 85 -8.49 4.78 10.12
CA ARG A 85 -9.93 5.01 10.15
C ARG A 85 -10.66 3.79 9.62
N MET A 86 -11.79 3.50 10.24
CA MET A 86 -12.70 2.46 9.77
C MET A 86 -14.10 3.02 9.84
N GLU A 87 -14.79 3.04 8.70
CA GLU A 87 -16.14 3.61 8.60
C GLU A 87 -17.08 2.63 7.94
N GLN A 88 -18.29 2.53 8.49
CA GLN A 88 -19.36 1.78 7.85
C GLN A 88 -20.30 2.75 7.15
N LYS A 89 -20.68 2.41 5.92
CA LYS A 89 -21.61 3.18 5.13
C LYS A 89 -22.65 2.25 4.52
N THR A 90 -23.87 2.76 4.34
CA THR A 90 -24.94 2.02 3.70
C THR A 90 -25.19 2.62 2.32
N GLY A 91 -25.14 1.79 1.29
CA GLY A 91 -25.41 2.20 -0.07
C GLY A 91 -26.50 1.35 -0.70
N HIS A 92 -26.68 1.50 -2.02
CA HIS A 92 -27.70 0.73 -2.76
C HIS A 92 -27.46 -0.77 -2.69
N SER A 93 -26.19 -1.18 -2.61
CA SER A 93 -25.83 -2.60 -2.58
C SER A 93 -25.75 -3.18 -1.17
N GLY A 94 -26.18 -2.42 -0.16
CA GLY A 94 -26.12 -2.84 1.23
C GLY A 94 -25.01 -2.10 1.99
N ALA A 95 -24.61 -2.68 3.12
CA ALA A 95 -23.59 -2.08 3.98
C ALA A 95 -22.19 -2.36 3.44
N LEU A 96 -21.30 -1.38 3.57
CA LEU A 96 -19.90 -1.55 3.25
C LEU A 96 -19.04 -0.91 4.34
N THR A 97 -17.79 -1.36 4.42
CA THR A 97 -16.84 -0.84 5.39
C THR A 97 -15.62 -0.29 4.66
N LEU A 98 -15.23 0.92 4.99
CA LEU A 98 -14.03 1.55 4.45
C LEU A 98 -12.90 1.48 5.48
N TYR A 99 -11.74 1.00 5.03
CA TYR A 99 -10.55 0.87 5.88
C TYR A 99 -9.48 1.81 5.32
N THR A 100 -9.19 2.88 6.04
CA THR A 100 -8.16 3.83 5.63
C THR A 100 -6.85 3.48 6.30
N HIS A 101 -5.81 3.31 5.48
CA HIS A 101 -4.48 2.93 5.93
C HIS A 101 -3.47 4.01 5.60
N LEU A 102 -2.54 4.24 6.51
CA LEU A 102 -1.39 5.09 6.26
C LEU A 102 -0.13 4.24 6.35
N LEU A 103 0.63 4.21 5.25
CA LEU A 103 1.93 3.58 5.21
C LEU A 103 3.00 4.66 5.28
N GLU A 104 3.93 4.53 6.21
CA GLU A 104 5.06 5.44 6.32
C GLU A 104 6.34 4.63 6.16
N CYS A 105 7.18 5.03 5.21
CA CYS A 105 8.44 4.34 4.92
C CYS A 105 9.61 5.26 5.24
N ARG A 106 10.49 4.79 6.11
CA ARG A 106 11.67 5.53 6.53
C ARG A 106 12.94 4.80 6.13
N CYS A 107 13.94 5.57 5.74
CA CYS A 107 15.26 5.05 5.45
C CYS A 107 16.24 5.78 6.37
N LYS A 108 16.98 5.02 7.18
CA LYS A 108 17.91 5.59 8.15
C LYS A 108 17.26 6.64 9.06
N GLY A 109 16.04 6.36 9.47
CA GLY A 109 15.27 7.22 10.38
C GLY A 109 14.55 8.39 9.71
N GLU A 110 14.78 8.63 8.42
CA GLU A 110 14.14 9.74 7.71
C GLU A 110 12.98 9.28 6.86
N LEU A 111 11.87 10.01 6.91
CA LEU A 111 10.69 9.70 6.11
C LEU A 111 10.99 9.92 4.63
N VAL A 112 10.76 8.88 3.83
CA VAL A 112 10.94 8.91 2.39
C VAL A 112 9.61 9.13 1.69
N VAL A 113 8.62 8.33 2.05
CA VAL A 113 7.31 8.38 1.41
C VAL A 113 6.24 7.97 2.42
N SER A 114 5.07 8.58 2.28
CA SER A 114 3.86 8.11 2.94
C SER A 114 2.79 7.85 1.88
N ALA A 115 1.95 6.86 2.14
CA ALA A 115 0.92 6.45 1.21
C ALA A 115 -0.38 6.19 1.96
N GLU A 116 -1.48 6.76 1.47
CA GLU A 116 -2.79 6.51 2.06
C GLU A 116 -3.60 5.64 1.13
N THR A 117 -4.11 4.54 1.67
CA THR A 117 -4.88 3.55 0.92
C THR A 117 -6.22 3.33 1.58
N VAL A 118 -7.30 3.45 0.81
CA VAL A 118 -8.63 3.10 1.29
C VAL A 118 -9.06 1.81 0.63
N LEU A 119 -9.33 0.79 1.45
CA LEU A 119 -9.87 -0.49 1.00
C LEU A 119 -11.34 -0.56 1.41
N ILE A 120 -12.15 -1.15 0.55
CA ILE A 120 -13.60 -1.27 0.76
C ILE A 120 -13.97 -2.74 0.83
N SER A 121 -14.66 -3.11 1.90
CA SER A 121 -15.19 -4.45 2.10
C SER A 121 -16.71 -4.40 2.06
N LEU A 122 -17.31 -5.30 1.26
CA LEU A 122 -18.76 -5.42 1.21
C LEU A 122 -19.23 -6.44 2.24
N GLU A 123 -20.42 -6.23 2.80
CA GLU A 123 -21.01 -7.17 3.74
C GLU A 123 -21.32 -8.50 3.04
N ASP A 124 -21.15 -9.61 3.76
CA ASP A 124 -21.32 -10.93 3.19
C ASP A 124 -22.72 -11.16 2.63
N HIS A 125 -23.74 -10.67 3.31
CA HIS A 125 -25.10 -10.91 2.86
C HIS A 125 -25.43 -10.19 1.54
N ALA A 126 -24.72 -9.12 1.23
CA ALA A 126 -24.87 -8.44 -0.06
C ALA A 126 -24.41 -9.34 -1.23
N TRP A 127 -23.43 -10.18 -0.98
CA TRP A 127 -22.99 -11.17 -1.96
C TRP A 127 -23.99 -12.30 -2.14
N LYS A 128 -24.59 -12.74 -1.04
CA LYS A 128 -25.46 -13.90 -1.04
C LYS A 128 -26.81 -13.64 -1.71
N LYS A 129 -27.18 -12.43 -1.90
CA LYS A 129 -28.43 -12.04 -2.55
C LYS A 129 -28.39 -12.11 -4.06
N ARG A 130 -27.25 -12.49 -4.63
CA ARG A 130 -27.08 -12.53 -6.07
C ARG A 130 -27.32 -13.91 -6.65
#